data_cb41a23b1bf1795dee36bc45b1b92021
#
_entry.id   cb41a23b1bf1795dee36bc45b1b92021
#
_cell.length_a   1.000
_cell.length_b   1.000
_cell.length_c   1.000
_cell.angle_alpha   90.00
_cell.angle_beta   90.00
_cell.angle_gamma   90.00
#
_symmetry.space_group_name_H-M   'P 1'
#
loop_
_entity.id
_entity.type
_entity.pdbx_description
1 polymer ?
#
loop_
_entity_poly.entity_id
_entity_poly.type
_entity_poly.pdbx_seq_one_letter_code
_entity_poly.pdbx_strand_id
1 'polypeptide(L)'
;MQGNKEILGMWIGENESSKYWLMVLNQLRDRGIEDILIISTDNLVGFSQAISAVYPKAQIQKCIIHQIRNSTKYVSHKDIKELMKDLKEVYKAPTEEVAILKLEEFEDKWEKKYPMCVSSWKNNWAELSTYFKYPQEMRRLIYTTNAMENFNRQLRKVTKSKAIYPNDYSLMKSLYLNGRCIK
;
A
#
# COMPACT_ATOMS: atom_id res chain seq x y z
N MET A 1 -1.69 -0.42 24.36
CA MET A 1 -2.60 -0.69 23.21
C MET A 1 -2.47 -2.16 22.85
N GLN A 2 -3.56 -2.92 22.95
CA GLN A 2 -3.61 -4.27 22.42
C GLN A 2 -3.77 -4.13 20.89
N GLY A 3 -2.77 -4.49 20.12
CA GLY A 3 -2.77 -4.35 18.65
C GLY A 3 -3.71 -5.35 17.97
N ASN A 4 -5.01 -5.19 18.14
CA ASN A 4 -6.02 -6.02 17.50
C ASN A 4 -6.25 -5.53 16.07
N LYS A 5 -6.37 -6.49 15.13
CA LYS A 5 -6.79 -6.19 13.75
C LYS A 5 -8.29 -6.02 13.72
N GLU A 6 -8.77 -4.96 13.10
CA GLU A 6 -10.18 -4.68 12.90
C GLU A 6 -10.46 -4.37 11.42
N ILE A 7 -11.57 -4.89 10.91
CA ILE A 7 -12.04 -4.60 9.55
C ILE A 7 -12.99 -3.42 9.64
N LEU A 8 -12.52 -2.24 9.24
CA LEU A 8 -13.31 -1.00 9.29
C LEU A 8 -14.44 -0.96 8.26
N GLY A 9 -14.33 -1.69 7.16
CA GLY A 9 -15.36 -1.76 6.13
C GLY A 9 -14.92 -2.52 4.90
N MET A 10 -15.88 -2.74 4.01
CA MET A 10 -15.68 -3.28 2.68
C MET A 10 -16.52 -2.46 1.72
N TRP A 11 -15.93 -2.05 0.62
CA TRP A 11 -16.58 -1.25 -0.40
C TRP A 11 -16.42 -1.92 -1.76
N ILE A 12 -17.45 -1.85 -2.59
CA ILE A 12 -17.45 -2.29 -3.96
C ILE A 12 -17.48 -1.04 -4.84
N GLY A 13 -16.64 -0.99 -5.84
CA GLY A 13 -16.62 0.10 -6.82
C GLY A 13 -16.10 -0.39 -8.16
N GLU A 14 -16.65 0.16 -9.23
CA GLU A 14 -16.20 -0.14 -10.60
C GLU A 14 -14.79 0.40 -10.87
N ASN A 15 -14.48 1.58 -10.30
CA ASN A 15 -13.20 2.26 -10.48
C ASN A 15 -12.69 2.85 -9.16
N GLU A 16 -11.43 2.60 -8.83
CA GLU A 16 -10.73 3.18 -7.68
C GLU A 16 -10.24 4.61 -8.00
N SER A 17 -11.19 5.51 -8.27
CA SER A 17 -10.90 6.92 -8.53
C SER A 17 -10.68 7.71 -7.24
N SER A 18 -10.10 8.92 -7.35
CA SER A 18 -9.96 9.83 -6.20
C SER A 18 -11.32 10.16 -5.57
N LYS A 19 -12.40 10.28 -6.36
CA LYS A 19 -13.77 10.49 -5.85
C LYS A 19 -14.27 9.27 -5.04
N TYR A 20 -13.98 8.07 -5.50
CA TYR A 20 -14.31 6.83 -4.78
C TYR A 20 -13.60 6.79 -3.42
N TRP A 21 -12.30 7.05 -3.39
CA TRP A 21 -11.54 7.08 -2.15
C TRP A 21 -11.97 8.20 -1.20
N LEU A 22 -12.32 9.37 -1.74
CA LEU A 22 -12.88 10.47 -0.95
C LEU A 22 -14.19 10.04 -0.26
N MET A 23 -15.07 9.36 -0.98
CA MET A 23 -16.32 8.81 -0.42
C MET A 23 -16.03 7.81 0.70
N VAL A 24 -15.13 6.85 0.48
CA VAL A 24 -14.74 5.83 1.48
C VAL A 24 -14.21 6.48 2.76
N LEU A 25 -13.29 7.44 2.64
CA LEU A 25 -12.70 8.13 3.79
C LEU A 25 -13.72 8.99 4.55
N ASN A 26 -14.63 9.69 3.85
CA ASN A 26 -15.72 10.41 4.49
C ASN A 26 -16.66 9.46 5.26
N GLN A 27 -17.03 8.33 4.68
CA GLN A 27 -17.84 7.33 5.39
C GLN A 27 -17.16 6.79 6.66
N LEU A 28 -15.83 6.63 6.66
CA LEU A 28 -15.09 6.28 7.87
C LEU A 28 -15.18 7.37 8.92
N ARG A 29 -15.02 8.63 8.51
CA ARG A 29 -15.17 9.80 9.42
C ARG A 29 -16.57 9.91 9.99
N ASP A 30 -17.61 9.74 9.15
CA ASP A 30 -19.02 9.80 9.58
C ASP A 30 -19.37 8.67 10.56
N ARG A 31 -18.60 7.58 10.55
CA ARG A 31 -18.70 6.47 11.52
C ARG A 31 -17.90 6.70 12.81
N GLY A 32 -17.33 7.88 12.99
CA GLY A 32 -16.63 8.28 14.21
C GLY A 32 -15.13 8.06 14.22
N ILE A 33 -14.51 7.75 13.08
CA ILE A 33 -13.05 7.70 12.97
C ILE A 33 -12.56 9.12 12.72
N GLU A 34 -12.26 9.84 13.80
CA GLU A 34 -11.91 11.28 13.74
C GLU A 34 -10.46 11.53 13.38
N ASP A 35 -9.54 10.64 13.77
CA ASP A 35 -8.12 10.77 13.54
C ASP A 35 -7.46 9.44 13.16
N ILE A 36 -6.50 9.49 12.26
CA ILE A 36 -5.70 8.33 11.82
C ILE A 36 -4.23 8.73 11.85
N LEU A 37 -3.42 7.97 12.57
CA LEU A 37 -1.99 8.25 12.68
C LEU A 37 -1.28 8.03 11.35
N ILE A 38 -1.52 6.88 10.70
CA ILE A 38 -0.88 6.49 9.44
C ILE A 38 -1.83 5.70 8.56
N ILE A 39 -1.82 6.00 7.26
CA ILE A 39 -2.56 5.26 6.25
C ILE A 39 -1.55 4.63 5.28
N SER A 40 -1.52 3.30 5.26
CA SER A 40 -0.71 2.55 4.29
C SER A 40 -1.53 2.27 3.04
N THR A 41 -1.03 2.68 1.89
CA THR A 41 -1.75 2.59 0.60
C THR A 41 -0.93 1.90 -0.47
N ASP A 42 -1.61 1.35 -1.45
CA ASP A 42 -1.01 1.06 -2.74
C ASP A 42 -0.74 2.39 -3.47
N ASN A 43 0.15 2.39 -4.45
CA ASN A 43 0.50 3.61 -5.17
C ASN A 43 -0.61 3.99 -6.19
N LEU A 44 -1.82 4.28 -5.69
CA LEU A 44 -2.99 4.64 -6.49
C LEU A 44 -3.05 6.15 -6.72
N VAL A 45 -3.30 6.53 -7.97
CA VAL A 45 -3.40 7.94 -8.36
C VAL A 45 -4.60 8.60 -7.67
N GLY A 46 -4.36 9.75 -7.02
CA GLY A 46 -5.42 10.54 -6.38
C GLY A 46 -5.79 10.09 -4.96
N PHE A 47 -5.23 8.98 -4.46
CA PHE A 47 -5.55 8.53 -3.11
C PHE A 47 -4.89 9.41 -2.04
N SER A 48 -3.62 9.79 -2.21
CA SER A 48 -2.93 10.71 -1.30
C SER A 48 -3.68 12.05 -1.15
N GLN A 49 -4.23 12.60 -2.25
CA GLN A 49 -5.04 13.81 -2.22
C GLN A 49 -6.34 13.63 -1.44
N ALA A 50 -7.02 12.48 -1.62
CA ALA A 50 -8.24 12.17 -0.87
C ALA A 50 -7.96 12.03 0.64
N ILE A 51 -6.84 11.39 1.02
CA ILE A 51 -6.40 11.29 2.42
C ILE A 51 -6.15 12.67 3.01
N SER A 52 -5.37 13.50 2.34
CA SER A 52 -5.05 14.86 2.82
C SER A 52 -6.28 15.74 2.97
N ALA A 53 -7.31 15.54 2.16
CA ALA A 53 -8.57 16.28 2.24
C ALA A 53 -9.43 15.88 3.45
N VAL A 54 -9.47 14.60 3.83
CA VAL A 54 -10.34 14.09 4.92
C VAL A 54 -9.58 13.99 6.24
N TYR A 55 -8.34 13.53 6.20
CA TYR A 55 -7.45 13.29 7.34
C TYR A 55 -6.13 14.04 7.17
N PRO A 56 -6.11 15.37 7.28
CA PRO A 56 -4.91 16.20 6.99
C PRO A 56 -3.73 15.94 7.93
N LYS A 57 -3.98 15.33 9.10
CA LYS A 57 -2.92 14.94 10.06
C LYS A 57 -2.38 13.53 9.83
N ALA A 58 -3.06 12.71 9.03
CA ALA A 58 -2.63 11.35 8.78
C ALA A 58 -1.34 11.32 7.98
N GLN A 59 -0.38 10.52 8.41
CA GLN A 59 0.81 10.26 7.63
C GLN A 59 0.49 9.22 6.55
N ILE A 60 0.99 9.46 5.34
CA ILE A 60 0.80 8.55 4.22
C ILE A 60 2.05 7.69 4.06
N GLN A 61 1.84 6.39 3.96
CA GLN A 61 2.88 5.42 3.63
C GLN A 61 2.51 4.68 2.36
N LYS A 62 3.26 4.86 1.30
CA LYS A 62 3.13 4.02 0.10
C LYS A 62 3.73 2.64 0.33
N CYS A 63 3.04 1.61 -0.14
CA CYS A 63 3.47 0.23 0.03
C CYS A 63 4.77 -0.04 -0.75
N ILE A 64 5.82 -0.38 -0.03
CA ILE A 64 7.14 -0.72 -0.61
C ILE A 64 7.04 -1.91 -1.56
N ILE A 65 6.24 -2.92 -1.23
CA ILE A 65 6.09 -4.12 -2.07
C ILE A 65 5.45 -3.78 -3.41
N HIS A 66 4.43 -2.90 -3.42
CA HIS A 66 3.82 -2.43 -4.67
C HIS A 66 4.78 -1.56 -5.47
N GLN A 67 5.57 -0.71 -4.81
CA GLN A 67 6.62 0.07 -5.46
C GLN A 67 7.66 -0.83 -6.14
N ILE A 68 8.13 -1.88 -5.48
CA ILE A 68 9.05 -2.87 -6.06
C ILE A 68 8.41 -3.57 -7.26
N ARG A 69 7.18 -4.06 -7.14
CA ARG A 69 6.45 -4.71 -8.25
C ARG A 69 6.31 -3.78 -9.46
N ASN A 70 6.03 -2.52 -9.23
CA ASN A 70 5.94 -1.53 -10.30
C ASN A 70 7.30 -1.27 -10.95
N SER A 71 8.36 -1.19 -10.17
CA SER A 71 9.73 -1.00 -10.65
C SER A 71 10.17 -2.14 -11.58
N THR A 72 9.87 -3.38 -11.21
CA THR A 72 10.31 -4.56 -11.99
C THR A 72 9.58 -4.75 -13.32
N LYS A 73 8.43 -4.10 -13.53
CA LYS A 73 7.69 -4.17 -14.81
C LYS A 73 8.48 -3.67 -16.02
N TYR A 74 9.40 -2.76 -15.79
CA TYR A 74 10.19 -2.09 -16.85
C TYR A 74 11.64 -2.57 -16.87
N VAL A 75 11.98 -3.62 -16.12
CA VAL A 75 13.34 -4.12 -15.96
C VAL A 75 13.49 -5.45 -16.70
N SER A 76 14.56 -5.60 -17.47
CA SER A 76 14.91 -6.85 -18.14
C SER A 76 15.08 -7.99 -17.14
N HIS A 77 14.54 -9.18 -17.44
CA HIS A 77 14.57 -10.35 -16.55
C HIS A 77 15.96 -10.66 -15.99
N LYS A 78 17.01 -10.49 -16.81
CA LYS A 78 18.40 -10.72 -16.39
C LYS A 78 18.88 -9.82 -15.26
N ASP A 79 18.33 -8.58 -15.15
CA ASP A 79 18.76 -7.57 -14.19
C ASP A 79 17.86 -7.52 -12.95
N ILE A 80 16.67 -8.12 -13.00
CA ILE A 80 15.68 -8.05 -11.90
C ILE A 80 16.29 -8.49 -10.56
N LYS A 81 17.04 -9.59 -10.56
CA LYS A 81 17.61 -10.15 -9.32
C LYS A 81 18.59 -9.18 -8.66
N GLU A 82 19.44 -8.56 -9.46
CA GLU A 82 20.46 -7.62 -8.98
C GLU A 82 19.80 -6.31 -8.55
N LEU A 83 18.92 -5.74 -9.36
CA LEU A 83 18.17 -4.53 -9.04
C LEU A 83 17.34 -4.69 -7.75
N MET A 84 16.68 -5.84 -7.56
CA MET A 84 15.95 -6.11 -6.32
C MET A 84 16.85 -6.25 -5.10
N LYS A 85 18.09 -6.75 -5.28
CA LYS A 85 19.07 -6.79 -4.20
C LYS A 85 19.45 -5.37 -3.78
N ASP A 86 19.73 -4.49 -4.73
CA ASP A 86 20.10 -3.11 -4.46
C ASP A 86 18.95 -2.33 -3.82
N LEU A 87 17.72 -2.46 -4.33
CA LEU A 87 16.53 -1.89 -3.71
C LEU A 87 16.31 -2.38 -2.27
N LYS A 88 16.68 -3.63 -1.98
CA LYS A 88 16.57 -4.18 -0.62
C LYS A 88 17.46 -3.44 0.37
N GLU A 89 18.64 -3.02 -0.05
CA GLU A 89 19.54 -2.21 0.78
C GLU A 89 18.92 -0.84 1.10
N VAL A 90 18.17 -0.25 0.15
CA VAL A 90 17.43 1.00 0.36
C VAL A 90 16.34 0.84 1.42
N TYR A 91 15.36 -0.04 1.19
CA TYR A 91 14.19 -0.10 2.08
C TYR A 91 14.41 -0.90 3.37
N LYS A 92 15.54 -1.59 3.54
CA LYS A 92 15.94 -2.25 4.78
C LYS A 92 17.02 -1.52 5.54
N ALA A 93 17.38 -0.33 5.12
CA ALA A 93 18.35 0.49 5.83
C ALA A 93 17.94 0.74 7.30
N PRO A 94 18.88 0.86 8.21
CA PRO A 94 18.59 1.10 9.62
C PRO A 94 17.95 2.46 9.89
N THR A 95 18.35 3.49 9.12
CA THR A 95 17.85 4.86 9.22
C THR A 95 17.51 5.43 7.85
N GLU A 96 16.75 6.54 7.81
CA GLU A 96 16.40 7.22 6.58
C GLU A 96 17.63 7.80 5.87
N GLU A 97 18.59 8.33 6.63
CA GLU A 97 19.84 8.87 6.09
C GLU A 97 20.63 7.80 5.33
N VAL A 98 20.76 6.60 5.91
CA VAL A 98 21.42 5.47 5.25
C VAL A 98 20.60 5.02 4.01
N ALA A 99 19.27 5.04 4.09
CA ALA A 99 18.43 4.70 2.97
C ALA A 99 18.60 5.68 1.79
N ILE A 100 18.76 6.97 2.07
CA ILE A 100 19.02 7.99 1.04
C ILE A 100 20.36 7.72 0.35
N LEU A 101 21.44 7.45 1.11
CA LEU A 101 22.73 7.09 0.53
C LEU A 101 22.64 5.85 -0.37
N LYS A 102 21.88 4.84 0.06
CA LYS A 102 21.64 3.64 -0.76
C LYS A 102 20.78 3.91 -1.99
N LEU A 103 19.88 4.88 -1.93
CA LEU A 103 19.09 5.31 -3.07
C LEU A 103 19.95 6.07 -4.10
N GLU A 104 20.92 6.86 -3.65
CA GLU A 104 21.90 7.51 -4.51
C GLU A 104 22.81 6.47 -5.21
N GLU A 105 23.35 5.49 -4.47
CA GLU A 105 24.10 4.37 -5.07
C GLU A 105 23.27 3.60 -6.10
N PHE A 106 21.98 3.41 -5.82
CA PHE A 106 21.03 2.78 -6.74
C PHE A 106 20.83 3.62 -8.00
N GLU A 107 20.69 4.93 -7.86
CA GLU A 107 20.60 5.88 -8.98
C GLU A 107 21.83 5.81 -9.88
N ASP A 108 23.03 5.99 -9.31
CA ASP A 108 24.29 5.95 -10.04
C ASP A 108 24.45 4.69 -10.90
N LYS A 109 24.01 3.56 -10.36
CA LYS A 109 24.10 2.27 -11.03
C LYS A 109 23.05 2.06 -12.10
N TRP A 110 21.81 2.49 -11.87
CA TRP A 110 20.67 2.06 -12.67
C TRP A 110 20.03 3.15 -13.53
N GLU A 111 20.29 4.45 -13.28
CA GLU A 111 19.60 5.55 -13.97
C GLU A 111 19.80 5.49 -15.49
N LYS A 112 21.01 5.22 -15.97
CA LYS A 112 21.29 5.13 -17.41
C LYS A 112 20.51 4.03 -18.11
N LYS A 113 20.21 2.95 -17.41
CA LYS A 113 19.57 1.76 -17.97
C LYS A 113 18.05 1.72 -17.69
N TYR A 114 17.64 2.16 -16.52
CA TYR A 114 16.25 2.12 -16.05
C TYR A 114 15.81 3.44 -15.41
N PRO A 115 15.84 4.57 -16.15
CA PRO A 115 15.55 5.90 -15.59
C PRO A 115 14.14 6.00 -14.97
N MET A 116 13.15 5.31 -15.56
CA MET A 116 11.78 5.29 -15.04
C MET A 116 11.68 4.61 -13.67
N CYS A 117 12.48 3.58 -13.44
CA CYS A 117 12.52 2.91 -12.14
C CYS A 117 13.13 3.84 -11.09
N VAL A 118 14.27 4.46 -11.38
CA VAL A 118 14.96 5.37 -10.46
C VAL A 118 14.09 6.58 -10.14
N SER A 119 13.56 7.26 -11.15
CA SER A 119 12.71 8.45 -10.96
C SER A 119 11.44 8.12 -10.16
N SER A 120 10.86 6.94 -10.34
CA SER A 120 9.69 6.49 -9.57
C SER A 120 10.00 6.39 -8.06
N TRP A 121 11.18 5.91 -7.67
CA TRP A 121 11.58 5.84 -6.26
C TRP A 121 11.86 7.23 -5.69
N LYS A 122 12.55 8.08 -6.43
CA LYS A 122 12.87 9.46 -6.00
C LYS A 122 11.60 10.30 -5.83
N ASN A 123 10.72 10.29 -6.82
CA ASN A 123 9.49 11.09 -6.80
C ASN A 123 8.50 10.67 -5.71
N ASN A 124 8.54 9.41 -5.30
CA ASN A 124 7.66 8.89 -4.26
C ASN A 124 8.35 8.80 -2.88
N TRP A 125 9.63 9.22 -2.76
CA TRP A 125 10.44 8.99 -1.56
C TRP A 125 9.77 9.50 -0.29
N ALA A 126 9.23 10.69 -0.29
CA ALA A 126 8.58 11.28 0.88
C ALA A 126 7.47 10.41 1.49
N GLU A 127 6.69 9.70 0.63
CA GLU A 127 5.62 8.80 1.08
C GLU A 127 6.10 7.35 1.22
N LEU A 128 7.23 6.99 0.60
CA LEU A 128 7.86 5.67 0.76
C LEU A 128 8.66 5.58 2.05
N SER A 129 9.29 6.67 2.50
CA SER A 129 10.20 6.72 3.66
C SER A 129 9.48 6.96 4.99
N THR A 130 8.18 7.23 4.99
CA THR A 130 7.40 7.57 6.20
C THR A 130 7.62 6.59 7.36
N TYR A 131 7.76 5.29 7.07
CA TYR A 131 7.96 4.26 8.09
C TYR A 131 9.27 4.40 8.89
N PHE A 132 10.29 5.11 8.37
CA PHE A 132 11.54 5.36 9.11
C PHE A 132 11.33 6.18 10.38
N LYS A 133 10.26 6.98 10.45
CA LYS A 133 9.89 7.76 11.65
C LYS A 133 9.42 6.89 12.82
N TYR A 134 9.21 5.59 12.59
CA TYR A 134 8.68 4.66 13.57
C TYR A 134 9.74 3.65 14.03
N PRO A 135 9.60 3.08 15.25
CA PRO A 135 10.47 2.02 15.74
C PRO A 135 10.56 0.83 14.77
N GLN A 136 11.73 0.19 14.72
CA GLN A 136 12.02 -0.86 13.74
C GLN A 136 11.02 -2.02 13.78
N GLU A 137 10.52 -2.36 14.96
CA GLU A 137 9.53 -3.43 15.18
C GLU A 137 8.20 -3.13 14.50
N MET A 138 7.84 -1.84 14.39
CA MET A 138 6.60 -1.39 13.77
C MET A 138 6.74 -1.23 12.25
N ARG A 139 7.93 -0.97 11.74
CA ARG A 139 8.15 -0.61 10.33
C ARG A 139 7.57 -1.63 9.36
N ARG A 140 7.74 -2.94 9.66
CA ARG A 140 7.22 -4.01 8.78
C ARG A 140 5.70 -4.01 8.68
N LEU A 141 4.99 -3.61 9.72
CA LEU A 141 3.54 -3.49 9.70
C LEU A 141 3.09 -2.30 8.86
N ILE A 142 3.90 -1.27 8.79
CA ILE A 142 3.59 0.01 8.15
C ILE A 142 3.89 -0.03 6.65
N TYR A 143 5.08 -0.49 6.24
CA TYR A 143 5.52 -0.42 4.84
C TYR A 143 5.01 -1.56 3.96
N THR A 144 4.23 -2.50 4.50
CA THR A 144 3.63 -3.60 3.72
C THR A 144 2.12 -3.64 3.87
N THR A 145 1.42 -3.98 2.79
CA THR A 145 -0.02 -4.26 2.79
C THR A 145 -0.32 -5.75 2.95
N ASN A 146 0.64 -6.56 3.46
CA ASN A 146 0.52 -8.02 3.56
C ASN A 146 -0.72 -8.48 4.33
N ALA A 147 -1.14 -7.73 5.37
CA ALA A 147 -2.35 -8.05 6.13
C ALA A 147 -3.60 -7.96 5.25
N MET A 148 -3.71 -6.88 4.45
CA MET A 148 -4.80 -6.67 3.51
C MET A 148 -4.74 -7.66 2.33
N GLU A 149 -3.55 -7.91 1.77
CA GLU A 149 -3.38 -8.91 0.71
C GLU A 149 -3.80 -10.30 1.19
N ASN A 150 -3.44 -10.69 2.41
CA ASN A 150 -3.84 -11.97 3.00
C ASN A 150 -5.35 -12.05 3.20
N PHE A 151 -5.96 -11.00 3.73
CA PHE A 151 -7.41 -10.90 3.89
C PHE A 151 -8.13 -11.01 2.54
N ASN A 152 -7.72 -10.22 1.55
CA ASN A 152 -8.28 -10.27 0.20
C ASN A 152 -8.10 -11.65 -0.45
N ARG A 153 -6.96 -12.33 -0.22
CA ARG A 153 -6.73 -13.69 -0.71
C ARG A 153 -7.72 -14.69 -0.09
N GLN A 154 -8.03 -14.55 1.18
CA GLN A 154 -9.03 -15.42 1.83
C GLN A 154 -10.44 -15.15 1.30
N LEU A 155 -10.83 -13.89 1.13
CA LEU A 155 -12.10 -13.53 0.50
C LEU A 155 -12.22 -14.08 -0.94
N ARG A 156 -11.14 -14.00 -1.72
CA ARG A 156 -11.12 -14.55 -3.09
C ARG A 156 -11.33 -16.06 -3.16
N LYS A 157 -10.94 -16.84 -2.14
CA LYS A 157 -11.21 -18.29 -2.12
C LYS A 157 -12.71 -18.56 -2.14
N VAL A 158 -13.49 -17.71 -1.48
CA VAL A 158 -14.95 -17.85 -1.41
C VAL A 158 -15.62 -17.26 -2.65
N THR A 159 -15.18 -16.08 -3.10
CA THR A 159 -15.80 -15.43 -4.27
C THR A 159 -15.50 -16.15 -5.58
N LYS A 160 -14.34 -16.78 -5.73
CA LYS A 160 -13.98 -17.57 -6.93
C LYS A 160 -14.82 -18.84 -7.10
N SER A 161 -15.43 -19.37 -6.05
CA SER A 161 -16.32 -20.53 -6.14
C SER A 161 -17.68 -20.21 -6.76
N LYS A 162 -18.02 -18.91 -6.87
CA LYS A 162 -19.25 -18.42 -7.49
C LYS A 162 -18.89 -17.63 -8.75
N ALA A 163 -19.29 -18.12 -9.90
CA ALA A 163 -18.97 -17.49 -11.18
C ALA A 163 -19.62 -16.10 -11.36
N ILE A 164 -20.82 -15.89 -10.82
CA ILE A 164 -21.59 -14.64 -10.95
C ILE A 164 -22.36 -14.35 -9.67
N TYR A 165 -22.39 -13.09 -9.27
CA TYR A 165 -23.32 -12.56 -8.27
C TYR A 165 -24.43 -11.79 -8.97
N PRO A 166 -25.72 -12.00 -8.60
CA PRO A 166 -26.83 -11.36 -9.30
C PRO A 166 -26.86 -9.83 -9.16
N ASN A 167 -26.27 -9.30 -8.07
CA ASN A 167 -26.13 -7.86 -7.82
C ASN A 167 -25.07 -7.60 -6.73
N ASP A 168 -24.70 -6.33 -6.56
CA ASP A 168 -23.71 -5.89 -5.57
C ASP A 168 -24.11 -6.22 -4.14
N TYR A 169 -25.40 -6.17 -3.80
CA TYR A 169 -25.90 -6.54 -2.48
C TYR A 169 -25.60 -8.00 -2.15
N SER A 170 -25.79 -8.92 -3.10
CA SER A 170 -25.47 -10.33 -2.93
C SER A 170 -23.98 -10.58 -2.75
N LEU A 171 -23.15 -9.82 -3.47
CA LEU A 171 -21.70 -9.84 -3.31
C LEU A 171 -21.31 -9.31 -1.93
N MET A 172 -21.82 -8.13 -1.53
CA MET A 172 -21.55 -7.54 -0.21
C MET A 172 -21.95 -8.46 0.94
N LYS A 173 -23.13 -9.07 0.87
CA LYS A 173 -23.58 -10.05 1.88
C LYS A 173 -22.62 -11.23 1.98
N SER A 174 -22.16 -11.76 0.85
CA SER A 174 -21.19 -12.86 0.81
C SER A 174 -19.84 -12.43 1.42
N LEU A 175 -19.33 -11.27 1.05
CA LEU A 175 -18.08 -10.72 1.59
C LEU A 175 -18.17 -10.50 3.11
N TYR A 176 -19.26 -9.89 3.59
CA TYR A 176 -19.48 -9.63 5.01
C TYR A 176 -19.51 -10.91 5.84
N LEU A 177 -20.31 -11.92 5.44
CA LEU A 177 -20.41 -13.17 6.15
C LEU A 177 -19.08 -13.92 6.23
N ASN A 178 -18.33 -13.94 5.12
CA ASN A 178 -17.03 -14.61 5.07
C ASN A 178 -15.93 -13.79 5.77
N GLY A 179 -15.98 -12.47 5.70
CA GLY A 179 -15.03 -11.58 6.39
C GLY A 179 -15.06 -11.75 7.91
N ARG A 180 -16.22 -12.03 8.51
CA ARG A 180 -16.35 -12.31 9.94
C ARG A 180 -15.69 -13.63 10.38
N CYS A 181 -15.53 -14.57 9.48
CA CYS A 181 -14.89 -15.88 9.76
C CYS A 181 -13.36 -15.85 9.60
N ILE A 182 -12.81 -14.76 9.04
CA ILE A 182 -11.37 -14.59 8.84
C ILE A 182 -10.79 -13.97 10.12
N LYS A 183 -10.04 -14.79 10.88
CA LYS A 183 -9.29 -14.35 12.07
C LYS A 183 -7.85 -13.99 11.71
#